data_9a937a2093cb5b16e90b5bb73254aaa8
#
_entry.id   9a937a2093cb5b16e90b5bb73254aaa8
#
_cell.length_a   1.000
_cell.length_b   1.000
_cell.length_c   1.000
_cell.angle_alpha   90.00
_cell.angle_beta   90.00
_cell.angle_gamma   90.00
#
_symmetry.space_group_name_H-M   'P 1'
#
loop_
_entity.id
_entity.type
_entity.pdbx_description
1 polymer ?
#
loop_
_entity_poly.entity_id
_entity_poly.type
_entity_poly.pdbx_seq_one_letter_code
_entity_poly.pdbx_strand_id
1 'polypeptide(L)'
;MFLKVSLLLGFIVLGTHVWTIQKEFVDISKNQDYFVVSMEFAMAVFNDNNVEENAYRLLEVRRAKQKRWTMIFLMDLEMGRTTCKKYDEDIENCPLQEGSGMKKMDCTFVVDARPWFSQFTLLNSTCVQK
;
A
#
# COMPACT_ATOMS: atom_id res chain seq x y z
N MET A 1 13.21 -4.33 41.42
CA MET A 1 11.88 -4.96 41.35
C MET A 1 10.85 -4.09 40.62
N PHE A 2 10.72 -2.81 40.96
CA PHE A 2 9.82 -1.91 40.29
C PHE A 2 10.13 -1.71 38.78
N LEU A 3 11.41 -1.64 38.42
CA LEU A 3 11.82 -1.48 37.03
C LEU A 3 11.41 -2.67 36.14
N LYS A 4 11.50 -3.90 36.67
CA LYS A 4 11.06 -5.09 35.92
C LYS A 4 9.56 -5.11 35.67
N VAL A 5 8.77 -4.71 36.68
CA VAL A 5 7.31 -4.65 36.56
C VAL A 5 6.92 -3.58 35.55
N SER A 6 7.56 -2.42 35.59
CA SER A 6 7.29 -1.33 34.64
C SER A 6 7.60 -1.73 33.22
N LEU A 7 8.71 -2.45 32.98
CA LEU A 7 9.07 -2.92 31.65
C LEU A 7 8.04 -3.93 31.12
N LEU A 8 7.59 -4.86 31.94
CA LEU A 8 6.56 -5.82 31.57
C LEU A 8 5.25 -5.13 31.19
N LEU A 9 4.83 -4.14 31.97
CA LEU A 9 3.63 -3.36 31.67
C LEU A 9 3.79 -2.60 30.35
N GLY A 10 4.99 -2.05 30.10
CA GLY A 10 5.28 -1.36 28.86
C GLY A 10 5.12 -2.26 27.64
N PHE A 11 5.64 -3.49 27.71
CA PHE A 11 5.49 -4.46 26.62
C PHE A 11 4.03 -4.83 26.37
N ILE A 12 3.26 -5.04 27.41
CA ILE A 12 1.83 -5.38 27.29
C ILE A 12 1.08 -4.23 26.64
N VAL A 13 1.35 -2.98 27.04
CA VAL A 13 0.70 -1.79 26.45
C VAL A 13 1.03 -1.68 24.96
N LEU A 14 2.30 -1.87 24.57
CA LEU A 14 2.70 -1.83 23.15
C LEU A 14 2.01 -2.92 22.34
N GLY A 15 1.95 -4.14 22.83
CA GLY A 15 1.28 -5.24 22.16
C GLY A 15 -0.21 -4.97 21.98
N THR A 16 -0.87 -4.44 23.02
CA THR A 16 -2.29 -4.08 22.97
C THR A 16 -2.52 -2.95 21.97
N HIS A 17 -1.65 -1.95 21.93
CA HIS A 17 -1.77 -0.82 21.01
C HIS A 17 -1.69 -1.28 19.54
N VAL A 18 -0.72 -2.12 19.18
CA VAL A 18 -0.57 -2.64 17.82
C VAL A 18 -1.81 -3.43 17.42
N TRP A 19 -2.33 -4.26 18.31
CA TRP A 19 -3.52 -5.06 18.03
C TRP A 19 -4.75 -4.18 17.83
N THR A 20 -4.91 -3.13 18.64
CA THR A 20 -6.01 -2.17 18.53
C THR A 20 -5.96 -1.44 17.20
N ILE A 21 -4.77 -1.02 16.72
CA ILE A 21 -4.61 -0.37 15.42
C ILE A 21 -5.09 -1.28 14.29
N GLN A 22 -4.72 -2.57 14.30
CA GLN A 22 -5.17 -3.51 13.28
C GLN A 22 -6.69 -3.70 13.28
N LYS A 23 -7.31 -3.70 14.46
CA LYS A 23 -8.77 -3.82 14.59
C LYS A 23 -9.53 -2.62 14.05
N GLU A 24 -8.89 -1.45 14.01
CA GLU A 24 -9.54 -0.24 13.53
C GLU A 24 -9.72 -0.22 12.01
N PHE A 25 -8.99 -1.07 11.28
CA PHE A 25 -9.17 -1.19 9.84
C PHE A 25 -10.32 -2.13 9.53
N VAL A 26 -11.25 -1.66 8.70
CA VAL A 26 -12.42 -2.42 8.27
C VAL A 26 -12.38 -2.61 6.76
N ASP A 27 -12.93 -3.73 6.31
CA ASP A 27 -13.00 -4.04 4.89
C ASP A 27 -13.92 -3.06 4.17
N ILE A 28 -13.50 -2.61 3.00
CA ILE A 28 -14.26 -1.71 2.14
C ILE A 28 -14.25 -2.27 0.71
N SER A 29 -15.10 -1.71 -0.14
CA SER A 29 -15.09 -2.05 -1.57
C SER A 29 -13.80 -1.52 -2.21
N LYS A 30 -13.15 -2.36 -3.02
CA LYS A 30 -11.99 -1.95 -3.83
C LYS A 30 -12.36 -0.92 -4.91
N ASN A 31 -13.64 -0.71 -5.15
CA ASN A 31 -14.16 0.25 -6.12
C ASN A 31 -14.58 1.58 -5.49
N GLN A 32 -14.41 1.75 -4.17
CA GLN A 32 -14.69 3.01 -3.51
C GLN A 32 -13.80 4.11 -4.06
N ASP A 33 -14.39 5.27 -4.39
CA ASP A 33 -13.70 6.33 -5.13
C ASP A 33 -12.41 6.81 -4.44
N TYR A 34 -12.47 7.10 -3.15
CA TYR A 34 -11.30 7.59 -2.42
C TYR A 34 -10.23 6.52 -2.25
N PHE A 35 -10.63 5.26 -2.17
CA PHE A 35 -9.68 4.16 -2.16
C PHE A 35 -8.95 4.05 -3.51
N VAL A 36 -9.68 4.14 -4.61
CA VAL A 36 -9.10 4.04 -5.96
C VAL A 36 -8.06 5.16 -6.18
N VAL A 37 -8.39 6.39 -5.81
CA VAL A 37 -7.46 7.52 -5.95
C VAL A 37 -6.23 7.31 -5.08
N SER A 38 -6.40 6.81 -3.86
CA SER A 38 -5.28 6.51 -2.95
C SER A 38 -4.39 5.39 -3.49
N MET A 39 -4.98 4.38 -4.11
CA MET A 39 -4.25 3.29 -4.76
C MET A 39 -3.43 3.81 -5.94
N GLU A 40 -4.02 4.65 -6.78
CA GLU A 40 -3.32 5.26 -7.91
C GLU A 40 -2.12 6.09 -7.42
N PHE A 41 -2.29 6.84 -6.33
CA PHE A 41 -1.20 7.57 -5.70
C PHE A 41 -0.08 6.63 -5.25
N ALA A 42 -0.43 5.55 -4.54
CA ALA A 42 0.57 4.59 -4.04
C ALA A 42 1.34 3.95 -5.20
N MET A 43 0.64 3.58 -6.27
CA MET A 43 1.27 3.02 -7.47
C MET A 43 2.22 4.00 -8.14
N ALA A 44 1.82 5.27 -8.23
CA ALA A 44 2.67 6.32 -8.81
C ALA A 44 3.94 6.51 -7.99
N VAL A 45 3.83 6.57 -6.66
CA VAL A 45 4.99 6.70 -5.77
C VAL A 45 5.91 5.48 -5.91
N PHE A 46 5.34 4.28 -5.99
CA PHE A 46 6.13 3.07 -6.17
C PHE A 46 6.95 3.14 -7.47
N ASN A 47 6.32 3.50 -8.58
CA ASN A 47 7.01 3.60 -9.87
C ASN A 47 8.08 4.69 -9.87
N ASP A 48 7.79 5.85 -9.27
CA ASP A 48 8.75 6.94 -9.20
C ASP A 48 10.00 6.58 -8.38
N ASN A 49 9.83 5.82 -7.31
CA ASN A 49 10.93 5.48 -6.39
C ASN A 49 11.66 4.21 -6.78
N ASN A 50 11.10 3.40 -7.67
CA ASN A 50 11.73 2.18 -8.12
C ASN A 50 12.91 2.50 -9.06
N VAL A 51 14.02 1.80 -8.88
CA VAL A 51 15.22 2.02 -9.71
C VAL A 51 15.07 1.51 -11.14
N GLU A 52 14.13 0.61 -11.38
CA GLU A 52 13.89 0.06 -12.71
C GLU A 52 13.24 1.08 -13.62
N GLU A 53 13.59 1.05 -14.90
CA GLU A 53 13.02 1.96 -15.90
C GLU A 53 11.59 1.59 -16.29
N ASN A 54 11.27 0.31 -16.23
CA ASN A 54 9.97 -0.19 -16.66
C ASN A 54 8.94 -0.03 -15.53
N ALA A 55 7.76 0.43 -15.91
CA ALA A 55 6.68 0.66 -14.96
C ALA A 55 6.01 -0.64 -14.56
N TYR A 56 5.52 -0.67 -13.33
CA TYR A 56 4.64 -1.73 -12.84
C TYR A 56 3.19 -1.28 -12.95
N ARG A 57 2.30 -2.22 -13.25
CA ARG A 57 0.87 -1.97 -13.22
C ARG A 57 0.17 -2.89 -12.25
N LEU A 58 -1.01 -2.47 -11.80
CA LEU A 58 -1.83 -3.27 -10.90
C LEU A 58 -2.35 -4.53 -11.61
N LEU A 59 -2.22 -5.67 -10.94
CA LEU A 59 -2.80 -6.93 -11.38
C LEU A 59 -4.04 -7.28 -10.55
N GLU A 60 -3.95 -7.12 -9.22
CA GLU A 60 -5.02 -7.52 -8.32
C GLU A 60 -4.97 -6.69 -7.04
N VAL A 61 -6.14 -6.33 -6.54
CA VAL A 61 -6.30 -5.77 -5.20
C VAL A 61 -6.71 -6.92 -4.28
N ARG A 62 -5.80 -7.32 -3.39
CA ARG A 62 -6.05 -8.44 -2.48
C ARG A 62 -6.75 -8.03 -1.21
N ARG A 63 -6.44 -6.84 -0.69
CA ARG A 63 -7.12 -6.28 0.47
C ARG A 63 -7.36 -4.80 0.25
N ALA A 64 -8.56 -4.35 0.61
CA ALA A 64 -8.94 -2.94 0.63
C ALA A 64 -9.58 -2.66 1.98
N LYS A 65 -8.92 -1.84 2.79
CA LYS A 65 -9.37 -1.54 4.16
C LYS A 65 -9.27 -0.05 4.42
N GLN A 66 -10.13 0.43 5.31
CA GLN A 66 -10.13 1.82 5.77
C GLN A 66 -10.13 1.85 7.28
N LYS A 67 -9.30 2.69 7.87
CA LYS A 67 -9.32 2.92 9.32
C LYS A 67 -10.57 3.71 9.67
N ARG A 68 -11.33 3.22 10.64
CA ARG A 68 -12.61 3.82 11.04
C ARG A 68 -12.44 5.30 11.37
N TRP A 69 -13.41 6.10 10.92
CA TRP A 69 -13.50 7.53 11.21
C TRP A 69 -12.35 8.36 10.64
N THR A 70 -11.63 7.79 9.66
CA THR A 70 -10.51 8.48 9.01
C THR A 70 -10.56 8.24 7.50
N MET A 71 -9.65 8.91 6.78
CA MET A 71 -9.40 8.66 5.37
C MET A 71 -8.06 7.95 5.17
N ILE A 72 -7.71 7.06 6.09
CA ILE A 72 -6.50 6.25 6.00
C ILE A 72 -6.87 4.89 5.45
N PHE A 73 -6.23 4.53 4.33
CA PHE A 73 -6.51 3.28 3.60
C PHE A 73 -5.31 2.35 3.69
N LEU A 74 -5.61 1.07 3.92
CA LEU A 74 -4.63 -0.01 3.83
C LEU A 74 -4.99 -0.86 2.62
N MET A 75 -3.98 -1.18 1.82
CA MET A 75 -4.18 -1.95 0.60
C MET A 75 -3.06 -2.96 0.41
N ASP A 76 -3.41 -4.18 0.01
CA ASP A 76 -2.47 -5.18 -0.48
C ASP A 76 -2.68 -5.31 -1.98
N LEU A 77 -1.64 -5.05 -2.74
CA LEU A 77 -1.69 -5.01 -4.18
C LEU A 77 -0.69 -5.99 -4.78
N GLU A 78 -1.13 -6.75 -5.78
CA GLU A 78 -0.22 -7.48 -6.65
C GLU A 78 0.03 -6.64 -7.88
N MET A 79 1.31 -6.46 -8.22
CA MET A 79 1.74 -5.65 -9.36
C MET A 79 2.66 -6.45 -10.25
N GLY A 80 2.64 -6.15 -11.55
CA GLY A 80 3.50 -6.80 -12.52
C GLY A 80 4.27 -5.80 -13.35
N ARG A 81 5.53 -6.14 -13.67
CA ARG A 81 6.39 -5.29 -14.50
C ARG A 81 5.90 -5.33 -15.94
N THR A 82 5.82 -4.15 -16.54
CA THR A 82 5.33 -3.98 -17.92
C THR A 82 6.49 -3.75 -18.88
N THR A 83 6.17 -3.77 -20.18
CA THR A 83 7.11 -3.41 -21.24
C THR A 83 7.22 -1.90 -21.42
N CYS A 84 6.38 -1.12 -20.77
CA CYS A 84 6.34 0.34 -20.87
C CYS A 84 7.29 1.01 -19.89
N LYS A 85 7.73 2.21 -20.23
CA LYS A 85 8.58 3.02 -19.36
C LYS A 85 7.72 3.76 -18.34
N LYS A 86 8.35 4.23 -17.24
CA LYS A 86 7.68 4.92 -16.14
C LYS A 86 6.88 6.15 -16.57
N TYR A 87 7.32 6.81 -17.63
CA TYR A 87 6.74 8.08 -18.08
C TYR A 87 5.71 7.91 -19.20
N ASP A 88 5.39 6.67 -19.54
CA ASP A 88 4.31 6.41 -20.51
C ASP A 88 2.96 6.76 -19.91
N GLU A 89 2.06 7.31 -20.72
CA GLU A 89 0.80 7.86 -20.23
C GLU A 89 -0.22 6.79 -19.83
N ASP A 90 -0.20 5.63 -20.49
CA ASP A 90 -1.23 4.61 -20.32
C ASP A 90 -0.63 3.30 -19.80
N ILE A 91 -0.04 3.36 -18.60
CA ILE A 91 0.62 2.22 -17.99
C ILE A 91 -0.35 1.08 -17.71
N GLU A 92 -1.60 1.40 -17.37
CA GLU A 92 -2.61 0.39 -17.01
C GLU A 92 -2.91 -0.57 -18.15
N ASN A 93 -2.73 -0.15 -19.39
CA ASN A 93 -2.96 -0.99 -20.57
C ASN A 93 -1.67 -1.55 -21.17
N CYS A 94 -0.52 -1.35 -20.51
CA CYS A 94 0.74 -1.86 -21.01
C CYS A 94 0.82 -3.37 -20.83
N PRO A 95 1.35 -4.09 -21.84
CA PRO A 95 1.57 -5.53 -21.70
C PRO A 95 2.56 -5.85 -20.60
N LEU A 96 2.33 -6.96 -19.92
CA LEU A 96 3.29 -7.48 -18.93
C LEU A 96 4.48 -8.09 -19.65
N GLN A 97 5.65 -8.02 -19.02
CA GLN A 97 6.81 -8.75 -19.48
C GLN A 97 6.59 -10.25 -19.27
N GLU A 98 7.07 -11.05 -20.23
CA GLU A 98 6.88 -12.49 -20.22
C GLU A 98 8.22 -13.22 -20.14
N GLY A 99 8.17 -14.53 -19.87
CA GLY A 99 9.34 -15.38 -19.81
C GLY A 99 10.28 -14.99 -18.69
N SER A 100 11.57 -14.91 -19.01
CA SER A 100 12.60 -14.57 -18.01
C SER A 100 12.50 -13.13 -17.51
N GLY A 101 11.80 -12.27 -18.25
CA GLY A 101 11.60 -10.87 -17.83
C GLY A 101 10.42 -10.68 -16.89
N MET A 102 9.58 -11.69 -16.69
CA MET A 102 8.41 -11.59 -15.81
C MET A 102 8.85 -11.29 -14.38
N LYS A 103 8.23 -10.28 -13.78
CA LYS A 103 8.49 -9.91 -12.40
C LYS A 103 7.21 -9.40 -11.75
N LYS A 104 6.89 -9.95 -10.60
CA LYS A 104 5.70 -9.56 -9.83
C LYS A 104 6.11 -9.14 -8.43
N MET A 105 5.39 -8.19 -7.89
CA MET A 105 5.60 -7.67 -6.54
C MET A 105 4.28 -7.71 -5.78
N ASP A 106 4.37 -8.09 -4.51
CA ASP A 106 3.27 -7.93 -3.56
C ASP A 106 3.61 -6.77 -2.63
N CYS A 107 2.79 -5.73 -2.66
CA CYS A 107 3.03 -4.53 -1.86
C CYS A 107 1.86 -4.28 -0.92
N THR A 108 2.20 -3.88 0.30
CA THR A 108 1.24 -3.36 1.27
C THR A 108 1.52 -1.87 1.45
N PHE A 109 0.51 -1.05 1.19
CA PHE A 109 0.60 0.41 1.35
C PHE A 109 -0.42 0.88 2.36
N VAL A 110 -0.04 1.90 3.13
CA VAL A 110 -0.99 2.64 3.97
C VAL A 110 -0.91 4.11 3.54
N VAL A 111 -2.05 4.65 3.11
CA VAL A 111 -2.14 6.00 2.55
C VAL A 111 -3.11 6.84 3.38
N ASP A 112 -2.66 8.01 3.83
CA ASP A 112 -3.53 9.04 4.42
C ASP A 112 -3.96 9.96 3.29
N ALA A 113 -5.26 9.95 2.98
CA ALA A 113 -5.82 10.70 1.87
C ALA A 113 -6.54 11.95 2.39
N ARG A 114 -6.28 13.08 1.74
CA ARG A 114 -7.02 14.32 1.94
C ARG A 114 -7.47 14.82 0.56
N PRO A 115 -8.44 14.13 -0.04
CA PRO A 115 -8.78 14.38 -1.45
C PRO A 115 -9.34 15.77 -1.70
N TRP A 116 -10.01 16.37 -0.70
CA TRP A 116 -10.51 17.75 -0.82
C TRP A 116 -9.41 18.79 -0.92
N PHE A 117 -8.17 18.45 -0.53
CA PHE A 117 -6.98 19.29 -0.70
C PHE A 117 -6.03 18.73 -1.75
N SER A 118 -6.42 17.66 -2.45
CA SER A 118 -5.55 16.94 -3.38
C SER A 118 -4.22 16.52 -2.74
N GLN A 119 -4.25 16.16 -1.46
CA GLN A 119 -3.08 15.75 -0.68
C GLN A 119 -3.17 14.28 -0.31
N PHE A 120 -2.07 13.58 -0.51
CA PHE A 120 -1.93 12.16 -0.15
C PHE A 120 -0.57 11.96 0.50
N THR A 121 -0.53 11.14 1.55
CA THR A 121 0.70 10.81 2.26
C THR A 121 0.83 9.30 2.36
N LEU A 122 1.96 8.77 1.90
CA LEU A 122 2.27 7.35 2.05
C LEU A 122 2.83 7.13 3.46
N LEU A 123 2.02 6.53 4.35
CA LEU A 123 2.41 6.30 5.73
C LEU A 123 3.27 5.06 5.89
N ASN A 124 3.05 4.05 5.05
CA ASN A 124 3.82 2.81 5.10
C ASN A 124 3.86 2.18 3.72
N SER A 125 4.97 1.52 3.41
CA SER A 125 5.17 0.82 2.15
C SER A 125 6.07 -0.36 2.38
N THR A 126 5.56 -1.56 2.12
CA THR A 126 6.32 -2.80 2.24
C THR A 126 6.06 -3.64 1.00
N CYS A 127 7.11 -3.95 0.26
CA CYS A 127 7.00 -4.71 -0.98
C CYS A 127 7.91 -5.93 -0.92
N VAL A 128 7.42 -7.06 -1.42
CA VAL A 128 8.19 -8.28 -1.58
C VAL A 128 8.03 -8.80 -3.00
N GLN A 129 9.13 -9.31 -3.56
CA GLN A 129 9.10 -9.93 -4.88
C GLN A 129 8.57 -11.34 -4.76
N LYS A 130 7.68 -11.69 -5.68
CA LYS A 130 7.17 -13.05 -5.80
C LYS A 130 8.11 -13.97 -6.53
#